data_75c9901029f23162841e5c544846af7c
#
_entry.id   75c9901029f23162841e5c544846af7c
#
_cell.length_a   1.000
_cell.length_b   1.000
_cell.length_c   1.000
_cell.angle_alpha   90.00
_cell.angle_beta   90.00
_cell.angle_gamma   90.00
#
_symmetry.space_group_name_H-M   'P 1'
#
loop_
_entity.id
_entity.type
_entity.pdbx_description
1 polymer ?
#
loop_
_entity_poly.entity_id
_entity_poly.type
_entity_poly.pdbx_seq_one_letter_code
_entity_poly.pdbx_strand_id
1 'polypeptide(L)'
;MPRQQTPSPRARVHAPAGLDIDLAHIRLDRGGRRVLYGLHWRLRPGQRWVLQGANGAGKTQLLKLLAGDVWPQPVSGSRRRYRWQGEWQDQPLLVRERMAYLGPERQDRYSHYEWNFRALSVVCTGFQRGDIPMAPFTAAQRAAALRLLRRVGCEPLAYRRFLTLSMGEQRLVLLARALAWRPALLLLDEPFNGLDEAHRERMRRALAGLLRTRVAWIIATHRTEEVPPGATHGAILADGRLRTRRWRAPAIARTARARASARNGRGASAPRTGGLLLQAQRLSVWHGRQRAVKPLSFEVHAGECWVIHGPNGSGKSTLLGALYGEYPVAASGRLLRAGRHATLADFQRRVGRVSPQLQAALPRAATALDTVVGGLRQCFGLLAPPGARERAAARNALRRCAALDLAARAFGTLSYGQARRVLFARALVLRPAILLLDEALTGLDARTRAALAALLDGPTLAHTTLIMASHHRDEWPARTSHEIELRAGQARHVGTVRRP
;
A
#
# COMPACT_ATOMS: atom_id res chain seq x y z
N MET A 1 51.76 -41.03 37.57
CA MET A 1 50.55 -40.20 37.23
C MET A 1 50.75 -39.65 35.85
N PRO A 2 50.02 -40.09 34.83
CA PRO A 2 50.12 -39.55 33.48
C PRO A 2 49.23 -38.35 33.33
N ARG A 3 49.72 -37.25 32.70
CA ARG A 3 48.99 -36.01 32.38
C ARG A 3 48.00 -36.30 31.28
N GLN A 4 46.70 -36.06 31.57
CA GLN A 4 45.68 -36.06 30.59
C GLN A 4 45.80 -34.79 29.70
N GLN A 5 46.08 -35.00 28.41
CA GLN A 5 46.00 -33.98 27.38
C GLN A 5 44.51 -33.78 27.01
N THR A 6 43.94 -32.62 27.35
CA THR A 6 42.66 -32.19 26.86
C THR A 6 42.76 -31.79 25.37
N PRO A 7 41.93 -32.33 24.47
CA PRO A 7 41.93 -31.91 23.07
C PRO A 7 41.31 -30.51 22.95
N SER A 8 42.09 -29.59 22.39
CA SER A 8 41.63 -28.25 21.98
C SER A 8 40.45 -28.37 21.00
N PRO A 9 39.33 -27.67 21.21
CA PRO A 9 38.24 -27.65 20.25
C PRO A 9 38.69 -26.78 19.06
N ARG A 10 39.11 -27.41 17.96
CA ARG A 10 39.21 -26.75 16.66
C ARG A 10 37.85 -26.20 16.34
N ALA A 11 37.67 -24.88 16.45
CA ALA A 11 36.51 -24.16 15.99
C ALA A 11 36.31 -24.45 14.49
N ARG A 12 35.39 -25.34 14.17
CA ARG A 12 34.90 -25.50 12.80
C ARG A 12 34.31 -24.14 12.42
N VAL A 13 34.97 -23.46 11.50
CA VAL A 13 34.42 -22.31 10.81
C VAL A 13 33.18 -22.83 10.05
N HIS A 14 32.06 -22.86 10.72
CA HIS A 14 30.81 -23.20 10.08
C HIS A 14 30.51 -22.14 9.02
N ALA A 15 30.47 -22.56 7.77
CA ALA A 15 29.85 -21.74 6.70
C ALA A 15 28.50 -21.19 7.22
N PRO A 16 28.17 -19.91 6.98
CA PRO A 16 26.98 -19.33 7.56
C PRO A 16 25.77 -20.18 7.16
N ALA A 17 25.19 -20.83 8.15
CA ALA A 17 24.05 -21.72 8.00
C ALA A 17 22.88 -20.92 7.42
N GLY A 18 22.39 -21.33 6.26
CA GLY A 18 21.19 -20.76 5.66
C GLY A 18 19.93 -21.44 6.21
N LEU A 19 18.82 -20.73 6.19
CA LEU A 19 17.52 -21.24 6.60
C LEU A 19 16.91 -22.09 5.47
N ASP A 20 16.53 -23.34 5.76
CA ASP A 20 15.76 -24.24 4.90
C ASP A 20 14.35 -24.38 5.51
N ILE A 21 13.29 -24.30 4.71
CA ILE A 21 11.90 -24.43 5.16
C ILE A 21 11.20 -25.47 4.30
N ASP A 22 10.51 -26.39 4.93
CA ASP A 22 9.76 -27.46 4.29
C ASP A 22 8.29 -27.43 4.72
N LEU A 23 7.42 -27.14 3.78
CA LEU A 23 5.96 -27.14 3.94
C LEU A 23 5.37 -28.32 3.14
N ALA A 24 4.58 -29.16 3.80
CA ALA A 24 3.86 -30.23 3.16
C ALA A 24 2.41 -30.29 3.65
N HIS A 25 1.47 -30.53 2.73
CA HIS A 25 0.03 -30.65 2.99
C HIS A 25 -0.55 -29.50 3.83
N ILE A 26 -0.04 -28.27 3.67
CA ILE A 26 -0.49 -27.13 4.45
C ILE A 26 -1.91 -26.75 4.07
N ARG A 27 -2.76 -26.64 5.10
CA ARG A 27 -4.10 -26.04 5.04
C ARG A 27 -4.17 -24.85 5.99
N LEU A 28 -4.78 -23.77 5.52
CA LEU A 28 -5.04 -22.60 6.34
C LEU A 28 -6.46 -22.08 6.06
N ASP A 29 -7.26 -22.01 7.12
CA ASP A 29 -8.58 -21.43 7.10
C ASP A 29 -8.58 -20.12 7.90
N ARG A 30 -9.30 -19.10 7.43
CA ARG A 30 -9.44 -17.80 8.08
C ARG A 30 -10.86 -17.27 7.92
N GLY A 31 -11.51 -16.94 9.05
CA GLY A 31 -12.88 -16.39 9.04
C GLY A 31 -13.86 -17.31 8.30
N GLY A 32 -13.79 -18.61 8.54
CA GLY A 32 -14.65 -19.60 7.91
C GLY A 32 -14.33 -19.89 6.41
N ARG A 33 -13.30 -19.25 5.84
CA ARG A 33 -12.90 -19.46 4.45
C ARG A 33 -11.56 -20.16 4.36
N ARG A 34 -11.45 -21.11 3.42
CA ARG A 34 -10.20 -21.78 3.10
C ARG A 34 -9.31 -20.84 2.29
N VAL A 35 -8.12 -20.54 2.81
CA VAL A 35 -7.16 -19.61 2.21
C VAL A 35 -6.03 -20.36 1.51
N LEU A 36 -5.49 -21.42 2.15
CA LEU A 36 -4.46 -22.28 1.57
C LEU A 36 -4.92 -23.74 1.63
N TYR A 37 -4.60 -24.52 0.60
CA TYR A 37 -5.09 -25.86 0.48
C TYR A 37 -4.06 -26.82 -0.12
N GLY A 38 -3.66 -27.85 0.65
CA GLY A 38 -2.74 -28.89 0.21
C GLY A 38 -1.42 -28.33 -0.33
N LEU A 39 -0.92 -27.27 0.31
CA LEU A 39 0.24 -26.54 -0.20
C LEU A 39 1.52 -27.30 0.14
N HIS A 40 2.39 -27.44 -0.87
CA HIS A 40 3.73 -27.97 -0.76
C HIS A 40 4.73 -26.91 -1.20
N TRP A 41 5.74 -26.62 -0.39
CA TRP A 41 6.78 -25.67 -0.76
C TRP A 41 8.07 -25.93 0.01
N ARG A 42 9.17 -26.03 -0.71
CA ARG A 42 10.49 -26.11 -0.11
C ARG A 42 11.35 -24.94 -0.49
N LEU A 43 11.83 -24.23 0.51
CA LEU A 43 12.71 -23.07 0.42
C LEU A 43 14.10 -23.48 0.89
N ARG A 44 15.09 -23.31 0.02
CA ARG A 44 16.48 -23.62 0.34
C ARG A 44 17.29 -22.35 0.61
N PRO A 45 18.39 -22.43 1.37
CA PRO A 45 19.28 -21.31 1.62
C PRO A 45 19.70 -20.57 0.34
N GLY A 46 19.70 -19.22 0.39
CA GLY A 46 20.13 -18.38 -0.73
C GLY A 46 19.14 -18.28 -1.90
N GLN A 47 18.03 -19.01 -1.89
CA GLN A 47 16.99 -18.88 -2.91
C GLN A 47 16.28 -17.54 -2.80
N ARG A 48 15.92 -16.99 -3.97
CA ARG A 48 15.23 -15.72 -4.10
C ARG A 48 13.96 -15.93 -4.90
N TRP A 49 12.83 -15.79 -4.21
CA TRP A 49 11.52 -16.17 -4.73
C TRP A 49 10.64 -14.98 -5.04
N VAL A 50 9.93 -15.06 -6.14
CA VAL A 50 8.84 -14.16 -6.50
C VAL A 50 7.53 -14.90 -6.30
N LEU A 51 6.73 -14.46 -5.34
CA LEU A 51 5.40 -15.01 -5.05
C LEU A 51 4.35 -14.15 -5.75
N GLN A 52 3.74 -14.69 -6.78
CA GLN A 52 2.70 -14.03 -7.58
C GLN A 52 1.32 -14.57 -7.24
N GLY A 53 0.29 -13.80 -7.50
CA GLY A 53 -1.12 -14.17 -7.33
C GLY A 53 -2.00 -12.93 -7.23
N ALA A 54 -3.29 -13.10 -7.48
CA ALA A 54 -4.28 -12.03 -7.35
C ALA A 54 -4.33 -11.49 -5.92
N ASN A 55 -4.88 -10.29 -5.73
CA ASN A 55 -5.17 -9.80 -4.39
C ASN A 55 -6.22 -10.69 -3.74
N GLY A 56 -5.98 -11.04 -2.46
CA GLY A 56 -6.84 -12.01 -1.76
C GLY A 56 -6.48 -13.49 -2.00
N ALA A 57 -5.52 -13.82 -2.88
CA ALA A 57 -5.09 -15.20 -3.11
C ALA A 57 -4.42 -15.86 -1.89
N GLY A 58 -4.10 -15.09 -0.83
CA GLY A 58 -3.48 -15.62 0.38
C GLY A 58 -1.97 -15.40 0.47
N LYS A 59 -1.35 -14.57 -0.40
CA LYS A 59 0.10 -14.28 -0.38
C LYS A 59 0.59 -13.83 0.99
N THR A 60 -0.05 -12.81 1.57
CA THR A 60 0.24 -12.31 2.93
C THR A 60 0.11 -13.41 3.98
N GLN A 61 -0.93 -14.24 3.90
CA GLN A 61 -1.15 -15.33 4.86
C GLN A 61 -0.07 -16.41 4.73
N LEU A 62 0.38 -16.70 3.50
CA LEU A 62 1.49 -17.63 3.26
C LEU A 62 2.81 -17.09 3.80
N LEU A 63 3.11 -15.79 3.61
CA LEU A 63 4.31 -15.18 4.21
C LEU A 63 4.26 -15.19 5.74
N LYS A 64 3.11 -14.90 6.35
CA LYS A 64 2.91 -14.99 7.80
C LYS A 64 3.00 -16.42 8.33
N LEU A 65 2.55 -17.39 7.57
CA LEU A 65 2.69 -18.82 7.93
C LEU A 65 4.18 -19.23 7.92
N LEU A 66 4.95 -18.76 6.94
CA LEU A 66 6.41 -18.97 6.91
C LEU A 66 7.08 -18.30 8.09
N ALA A 67 6.70 -17.06 8.44
CA ALA A 67 7.23 -16.31 9.57
C ALA A 67 6.86 -16.92 10.95
N GLY A 68 5.88 -17.84 10.99
CA GLY A 68 5.36 -18.41 12.22
C GLY A 68 4.34 -17.53 12.95
N ASP A 69 3.84 -16.48 12.30
CA ASP A 69 2.79 -15.61 12.86
C ASP A 69 1.39 -16.24 12.75
N VAL A 70 1.27 -17.25 11.89
CA VAL A 70 0.03 -17.97 11.62
C VAL A 70 0.28 -19.46 11.66
N TRP A 71 -0.63 -20.21 12.29
CA TRP A 71 -0.57 -21.67 12.39
C TRP A 71 -1.45 -22.33 11.33
N PRO A 72 -0.95 -23.38 10.64
CA PRO A 72 -1.77 -24.18 9.74
C PRO A 72 -2.81 -24.98 10.53
N GLN A 73 -3.88 -25.38 9.86
CA GLN A 73 -4.84 -26.34 10.41
C GLN A 73 -4.17 -27.71 10.54
N PRO A 74 -4.40 -28.42 11.64
CA PRO A 74 -3.92 -29.81 11.80
C PRO A 74 -4.71 -30.71 10.83
N VAL A 75 -4.05 -31.19 9.80
CA VAL A 75 -4.57 -32.23 8.88
C VAL A 75 -3.54 -33.32 8.74
N SER A 76 -4.00 -34.54 8.43
CA SER A 76 -3.10 -35.70 8.25
C SER A 76 -2.01 -35.37 7.22
N GLY A 77 -0.75 -35.67 7.57
CA GLY A 77 0.41 -35.37 6.73
C GLY A 77 0.84 -33.91 6.68
N SER A 78 0.12 -32.98 7.39
CA SER A 78 0.53 -31.57 7.47
C SER A 78 1.85 -31.43 8.21
N ARG A 79 2.80 -30.74 7.57
CA ARG A 79 4.14 -30.54 8.10
C ARG A 79 4.65 -29.15 7.76
N ARG A 80 5.15 -28.44 8.78
CA ARG A 80 5.92 -27.21 8.65
C ARG A 80 7.19 -27.35 9.44
N ARG A 81 8.34 -27.50 8.76
CA ARG A 81 9.63 -27.68 9.39
C ARG A 81 10.64 -26.65 8.92
N TYR A 82 11.54 -26.32 9.82
CA TYR A 82 12.64 -25.39 9.60
C TYR A 82 13.96 -26.09 9.90
N ARG A 83 14.97 -25.85 9.08
CA ARG A 83 16.33 -26.33 9.33
C ARG A 83 17.29 -25.14 9.44
N TRP A 84 17.92 -25.05 10.56
CA TRP A 84 18.96 -24.09 10.87
C TRP A 84 20.13 -24.81 11.52
N GLN A 85 21.38 -24.56 11.06
CA GLN A 85 22.59 -25.22 11.57
C GLN A 85 22.57 -26.77 11.49
N GLY A 86 21.86 -27.33 10.53
CA GLY A 86 21.81 -28.77 10.29
C GLY A 86 20.62 -29.51 10.90
N GLU A 87 19.92 -28.92 11.88
CA GLU A 87 18.81 -29.55 12.58
C GLU A 87 17.46 -29.11 12.05
N TRP A 88 16.52 -30.06 11.92
CA TRP A 88 15.13 -29.82 11.60
C TRP A 88 14.30 -29.62 12.86
N GLN A 89 13.44 -28.62 12.85
CA GLN A 89 12.53 -28.31 13.96
C GLN A 89 11.16 -27.87 13.41
N ASP A 90 10.12 -28.27 14.11
CA ASP A 90 8.72 -28.00 13.70
C ASP A 90 8.23 -26.64 14.24
N GLN A 91 8.88 -26.11 15.27
CA GLN A 91 8.50 -24.84 15.88
C GLN A 91 9.22 -23.65 15.24
N PRO A 92 8.47 -22.61 14.78
CA PRO A 92 9.08 -21.43 14.18
C PRO A 92 9.84 -20.55 15.18
N LEU A 93 9.58 -20.67 16.49
CA LEU A 93 10.14 -19.81 17.53
C LEU A 93 11.68 -19.71 17.48
N LEU A 94 12.35 -20.85 17.30
CA LEU A 94 13.83 -20.92 17.31
C LEU A 94 14.46 -20.32 16.03
N VAL A 95 13.70 -20.23 14.94
CA VAL A 95 14.17 -19.70 13.66
C VAL A 95 13.54 -18.36 13.30
N ARG A 96 12.49 -17.96 14.01
CA ARG A 96 11.81 -16.66 13.80
C ARG A 96 12.79 -15.49 13.87
N GLU A 97 13.79 -15.62 14.73
CA GLU A 97 14.87 -14.66 14.86
C GLU A 97 15.79 -14.57 13.64
N ARG A 98 15.71 -15.50 12.71
CA ARG A 98 16.46 -15.51 11.45
C ARG A 98 15.65 -15.02 10.26
N MET A 99 14.39 -14.63 10.50
CA MET A 99 13.49 -14.10 9.49
C MET A 99 13.10 -12.66 9.80
N ALA A 100 12.97 -11.84 8.79
CA ALA A 100 12.41 -10.50 8.92
C ALA A 100 11.23 -10.34 7.95
N TYR A 101 10.13 -9.80 8.44
CA TYR A 101 8.94 -9.51 7.64
C TYR A 101 8.76 -8.01 7.45
N LEU A 102 8.58 -7.60 6.20
CA LEU A 102 8.22 -6.24 5.80
C LEU A 102 6.91 -6.29 5.01
N GLY A 103 5.85 -5.75 5.59
CA GLY A 103 4.54 -5.63 4.97
C GLY A 103 3.85 -4.33 5.35
N PRO A 104 2.73 -3.99 4.69
CA PRO A 104 1.99 -2.75 4.94
C PRO A 104 1.50 -2.65 6.39
N GLU A 105 1.10 -3.75 7.00
CA GLU A 105 0.57 -3.79 8.37
C GLU A 105 1.56 -3.23 9.42
N ARG A 106 2.87 -3.39 9.19
CA ARG A 106 3.86 -2.83 10.12
C ARG A 106 3.90 -1.31 10.04
N GLN A 107 3.80 -0.75 8.84
CA GLN A 107 3.71 0.69 8.63
C GLN A 107 2.43 1.25 9.26
N ASP A 108 1.30 0.53 9.08
CA ASP A 108 0.01 0.88 9.66
C ASP A 108 0.05 0.90 11.19
N ARG A 109 0.83 0.00 11.83
CA ARG A 109 1.00 0.02 13.30
C ARG A 109 1.62 1.33 13.79
N TYR A 110 2.68 1.82 13.15
CA TYR A 110 3.29 3.09 13.55
C TYR A 110 2.30 4.25 13.47
N SER A 111 1.47 4.29 12.43
CA SER A 111 0.41 5.29 12.29
C SER A 111 -0.72 5.10 13.30
N HIS A 112 -1.16 3.86 13.51
CA HIS A 112 -2.29 3.52 14.40
C HIS A 112 -1.99 3.82 15.87
N TYR A 113 -0.77 3.51 16.33
CA TYR A 113 -0.33 3.76 17.71
C TYR A 113 0.40 5.08 17.87
N GLU A 114 0.43 5.92 16.83
CA GLU A 114 1.11 7.22 16.81
C GLU A 114 2.59 7.15 17.23
N TRP A 115 3.27 6.04 16.92
CA TRP A 115 4.68 5.84 17.26
C TRP A 115 5.59 6.70 16.38
N ASN A 116 5.80 7.94 16.81
CA ASN A 116 6.50 8.95 16.04
C ASN A 116 7.97 9.13 16.48
N PHE A 117 8.74 8.04 16.49
CA PHE A 117 10.16 8.06 16.78
C PHE A 117 10.97 8.67 15.63
N ARG A 118 12.24 9.04 15.89
CA ARG A 118 13.18 9.40 14.80
C ARG A 118 13.47 8.19 13.93
N ALA A 119 13.69 8.38 12.63
CA ALA A 119 13.96 7.29 11.69
C ALA A 119 15.14 6.42 12.12
N LEU A 120 16.21 7.03 12.67
CA LEU A 120 17.34 6.32 13.26
C LEU A 120 16.89 5.38 14.39
N SER A 121 16.06 5.86 15.31
CA SER A 121 15.53 5.06 16.43
C SER A 121 14.68 3.89 15.91
N VAL A 122 13.84 4.14 14.88
CA VAL A 122 13.07 3.07 14.24
C VAL A 122 13.99 1.97 13.69
N VAL A 123 15.09 2.32 13.03
CA VAL A 123 16.06 1.31 12.55
C VAL A 123 16.73 0.60 13.72
N CYS A 124 17.09 1.33 14.79
CA CYS A 124 17.70 0.75 15.98
C CYS A 124 16.82 -0.28 16.69
N THR A 125 15.46 -0.12 16.66
CA THR A 125 14.55 -1.14 17.23
C THR A 125 14.71 -2.51 16.57
N GLY A 126 15.22 -2.54 15.32
CA GLY A 126 15.55 -3.79 14.64
C GLY A 126 16.61 -4.61 15.40
N PHE A 127 17.58 -4.00 16.06
CA PHE A 127 18.57 -4.73 16.90
C PHE A 127 17.96 -5.27 18.19
N GLN A 128 16.87 -4.65 18.67
CA GLN A 128 16.14 -5.07 19.87
C GLN A 128 14.96 -6.00 19.57
N ARG A 129 14.73 -6.28 18.27
CA ARG A 129 13.65 -7.17 17.80
C ARG A 129 12.24 -6.70 18.20
N GLY A 130 12.08 -5.41 18.50
CA GLY A 130 10.83 -4.77 18.85
C GLY A 130 10.37 -3.76 17.79
N ASP A 131 9.17 -3.23 17.88
CA ASP A 131 8.66 -2.12 17.07
C ASP A 131 8.87 -0.76 17.78
N ILE A 132 9.04 -0.81 19.12
CA ILE A 132 9.32 0.34 19.99
C ILE A 132 10.69 0.19 20.65
N PRO A 133 11.35 1.30 21.05
CA PRO A 133 12.57 1.23 21.84
C PRO A 133 12.31 0.62 23.23
N MET A 134 12.95 -0.50 23.54
CA MET A 134 12.81 -1.19 24.81
C MET A 134 13.95 -0.85 25.80
N ALA A 135 15.07 -0.37 25.27
CA ALA A 135 16.25 0.04 26.05
C ALA A 135 17.05 1.11 25.28
N PRO A 136 17.92 1.88 25.94
CA PRO A 136 18.82 2.81 25.28
C PRO A 136 19.70 2.12 24.23
N PHE A 137 19.86 2.76 23.07
CA PHE A 137 20.71 2.23 21.99
C PHE A 137 22.17 2.53 22.24
N THR A 138 23.06 1.57 22.01
CA THR A 138 24.49 1.75 22.08
C THR A 138 25.02 2.62 20.93
N ALA A 139 26.20 3.18 21.07
CA ALA A 139 26.87 3.94 20.00
C ALA A 139 27.08 3.06 18.75
N ALA A 140 27.45 1.78 18.95
CA ALA A 140 27.63 0.81 17.88
C ALA A 140 26.33 0.53 17.11
N GLN A 141 25.21 0.40 17.82
CA GLN A 141 23.88 0.22 17.20
C GLN A 141 23.48 1.44 16.38
N ARG A 142 23.67 2.66 16.92
CA ARG A 142 23.39 3.90 16.19
C ARG A 142 24.24 4.03 14.93
N ALA A 143 25.54 3.75 15.02
CA ALA A 143 26.43 3.78 13.85
C ALA A 143 26.04 2.72 12.80
N ALA A 144 25.66 1.51 13.23
CA ALA A 144 25.17 0.46 12.34
C ALA A 144 23.85 0.86 11.68
N ALA A 145 22.90 1.46 12.41
CA ALA A 145 21.64 1.98 11.87
C ALA A 145 21.86 3.08 10.82
N LEU A 146 22.79 4.00 11.04
CA LEU A 146 23.16 5.03 10.04
C LEU A 146 23.70 4.38 8.75
N ARG A 147 24.57 3.36 8.86
CA ARG A 147 25.05 2.62 7.66
C ARG A 147 23.90 1.95 6.91
N LEU A 148 22.91 1.40 7.62
CA LEU A 148 21.73 0.80 6.99
C LEU A 148 20.84 1.87 6.31
N LEU A 149 20.62 3.01 6.96
CA LEU A 149 19.91 4.14 6.34
C LEU A 149 20.62 4.66 5.09
N ARG A 150 21.96 4.76 5.12
CA ARG A 150 22.77 5.11 3.93
C ARG A 150 22.57 4.09 2.81
N ARG A 151 22.57 2.78 3.13
CA ARG A 151 22.38 1.71 2.15
C ARG A 151 21.02 1.78 1.43
N VAL A 152 19.98 2.24 2.10
CA VAL A 152 18.63 2.42 1.50
C VAL A 152 18.40 3.86 0.98
N GLY A 153 19.40 4.73 1.05
CA GLY A 153 19.32 6.12 0.58
C GLY A 153 18.48 7.04 1.46
N CYS A 154 18.38 6.73 2.77
CA CYS A 154 17.59 7.48 3.75
C CYS A 154 18.42 8.11 4.88
N GLU A 155 19.76 8.19 4.75
CA GLU A 155 20.64 8.78 5.78
C GLU A 155 20.26 10.23 6.14
N PRO A 156 19.94 11.12 5.19
CA PRO A 156 19.53 12.50 5.50
C PRO A 156 18.25 12.58 6.36
N LEU A 157 17.47 11.50 6.41
CA LEU A 157 16.22 11.42 7.15
C LEU A 157 16.40 10.87 8.57
N ALA A 158 17.62 10.49 8.98
CA ALA A 158 17.91 9.77 10.23
C ALA A 158 17.28 10.42 11.46
N TYR A 159 17.29 11.76 11.54
CA TYR A 159 16.79 12.51 12.69
C TYR A 159 15.38 13.04 12.53
N ARG A 160 14.75 12.85 11.37
CA ARG A 160 13.34 13.22 11.14
C ARG A 160 12.41 12.24 11.85
N ARG A 161 11.25 12.76 12.27
CA ARG A 161 10.17 11.97 12.86
C ARG A 161 9.54 11.04 11.83
N PHE A 162 9.36 9.76 12.18
CA PHE A 162 8.93 8.72 11.24
C PHE A 162 7.59 9.02 10.56
N LEU A 163 6.60 9.48 11.33
CA LEU A 163 5.28 9.80 10.78
C LEU A 163 5.25 11.07 9.91
N THR A 164 6.32 11.89 9.95
CA THR A 164 6.47 13.05 9.04
C THR A 164 7.11 12.69 7.70
N LEU A 165 7.57 11.47 7.56
CA LEU A 165 8.16 10.96 6.32
C LEU A 165 7.06 10.59 5.33
N SER A 166 7.36 10.69 4.03
CA SER A 166 6.48 10.15 3.00
C SER A 166 6.32 8.62 3.15
N MET A 167 5.24 8.06 2.62
CA MET A 167 5.01 6.61 2.65
C MET A 167 6.20 5.81 2.09
N GLY A 168 6.82 6.30 1.01
CA GLY A 168 8.00 5.68 0.41
C GLY A 168 9.22 5.73 1.31
N GLU A 169 9.51 6.88 1.93
CA GLU A 169 10.59 7.03 2.90
C GLU A 169 10.38 6.14 4.13
N GLN A 170 9.16 6.09 4.67
CA GLN A 170 8.82 5.19 5.78
C GLN A 170 9.10 3.73 5.42
N ARG A 171 8.75 3.29 4.21
CA ARG A 171 8.96 1.91 3.75
C ARG A 171 10.45 1.57 3.60
N LEU A 172 11.25 2.50 3.10
CA LEU A 172 12.71 2.33 3.03
C LEU A 172 13.35 2.28 4.43
N VAL A 173 12.90 3.12 5.37
CA VAL A 173 13.32 3.07 6.78
C VAL A 173 12.96 1.73 7.42
N LEU A 174 11.76 1.20 7.16
CA LEU A 174 11.34 -0.12 7.65
C LEU A 174 12.14 -1.26 7.01
N LEU A 175 12.56 -1.12 5.74
CA LEU A 175 13.51 -2.06 5.13
C LEU A 175 14.86 -2.03 5.84
N ALA A 176 15.42 -0.85 6.13
CA ALA A 176 16.66 -0.71 6.90
C ALA A 176 16.54 -1.35 8.29
N ARG A 177 15.40 -1.16 8.97
CA ARG A 177 15.08 -1.82 10.24
C ARG A 177 15.05 -3.35 10.12
N ALA A 178 14.40 -3.88 9.08
CA ALA A 178 14.35 -5.32 8.84
C ALA A 178 15.77 -5.90 8.62
N LEU A 179 16.65 -5.17 7.96
CA LEU A 179 18.05 -5.56 7.72
C LEU A 179 18.94 -5.44 8.97
N ALA A 180 18.57 -4.60 9.96
CA ALA A 180 19.32 -4.48 11.22
C ALA A 180 19.37 -5.80 11.99
N TRP A 181 18.36 -6.62 11.83
CA TRP A 181 18.26 -7.95 12.41
C TRP A 181 19.23 -8.98 11.80
N ARG A 182 19.86 -8.67 10.66
CA ARG A 182 20.66 -9.60 9.85
C ARG A 182 19.94 -10.92 9.55
N PRO A 183 18.76 -10.86 8.93
CA PRO A 183 17.96 -12.05 8.67
C PRO A 183 18.66 -12.99 7.69
N ALA A 184 18.43 -14.31 7.85
CA ALA A 184 18.75 -15.30 6.84
C ALA A 184 17.70 -15.34 5.72
N LEU A 185 16.45 -14.98 6.05
CA LEU A 185 15.32 -14.87 5.13
C LEU A 185 14.57 -13.56 5.33
N LEU A 186 14.40 -12.81 4.25
CA LEU A 186 13.60 -11.57 4.21
C LEU A 186 12.28 -11.83 3.47
N LEU A 187 11.17 -11.62 4.16
CA LEU A 187 9.81 -11.76 3.64
C LEU A 187 9.26 -10.37 3.33
N LEU A 188 9.00 -10.09 2.05
CA LEU A 188 8.59 -8.79 1.55
C LEU A 188 7.18 -8.89 0.96
N ASP A 189 6.21 -8.27 1.61
CA ASP A 189 4.82 -8.26 1.18
C ASP A 189 4.48 -6.94 0.50
N GLU A 190 4.33 -6.98 -0.82
CA GLU A 190 4.04 -5.82 -1.69
C GLU A 190 4.98 -4.62 -1.37
N PRO A 191 6.33 -4.80 -1.38
CA PRO A 191 7.27 -3.78 -0.90
C PRO A 191 7.28 -2.51 -1.75
N PHE A 192 6.81 -2.57 -3.01
CA PHE A 192 6.77 -1.45 -3.95
C PHE A 192 5.42 -0.72 -3.98
N ASN A 193 4.42 -1.25 -3.27
CA ASN A 193 3.08 -0.68 -3.31
C ASN A 193 3.03 0.73 -2.72
N GLY A 194 2.43 1.69 -3.45
CA GLY A 194 2.34 3.10 -3.04
C GLY A 194 3.65 3.89 -3.16
N LEU A 195 4.70 3.34 -3.79
CA LEU A 195 5.94 4.06 -4.06
C LEU A 195 5.86 4.80 -5.40
N ASP A 196 6.33 6.04 -5.43
CA ASP A 196 6.64 6.73 -6.68
C ASP A 196 7.89 6.14 -7.36
N GLU A 197 8.18 6.53 -8.58
CA GLU A 197 9.29 5.95 -9.35
C GLU A 197 10.65 6.15 -8.68
N ALA A 198 10.88 7.30 -8.04
CA ALA A 198 12.13 7.56 -7.35
C ALA A 198 12.33 6.61 -6.14
N HIS A 199 11.28 6.39 -5.35
CA HIS A 199 11.33 5.48 -4.21
C HIS A 199 11.34 4.01 -4.66
N ARG A 200 10.67 3.65 -5.76
CA ARG A 200 10.77 2.31 -6.37
C ARG A 200 12.20 2.00 -6.78
N GLU A 201 12.85 2.94 -7.45
CA GLU A 201 14.24 2.76 -7.87
C GLU A 201 15.20 2.65 -6.67
N ARG A 202 15.00 3.42 -5.59
CA ARG A 202 15.76 3.27 -4.34
C ARG A 202 15.53 1.88 -3.71
N MET A 203 14.28 1.43 -3.63
CA MET A 203 13.93 0.11 -3.12
C MET A 203 14.57 -1.00 -3.98
N ARG A 204 14.50 -0.89 -5.31
CA ARG A 204 15.10 -1.85 -6.25
C ARG A 204 16.61 -1.93 -6.08
N ARG A 205 17.29 -0.78 -5.94
CA ARG A 205 18.75 -0.73 -5.67
C ARG A 205 19.11 -1.31 -4.31
N ALA A 206 18.33 -1.02 -3.26
CA ALA A 206 18.55 -1.59 -1.93
C ALA A 206 18.42 -3.11 -1.94
N LEU A 207 17.41 -3.66 -2.62
CA LEU A 207 17.21 -5.11 -2.77
C LEU A 207 18.27 -5.76 -3.68
N ALA A 208 18.66 -5.10 -4.78
CA ALA A 208 19.78 -5.56 -5.61
C ALA A 208 21.09 -5.62 -4.84
N GLY A 209 21.32 -4.69 -3.91
CA GLY A 209 22.46 -4.74 -3.01
C GLY A 209 22.51 -5.98 -2.09
N LEU A 210 21.36 -6.67 -1.89
CA LEU A 210 21.32 -7.93 -1.14
C LEU A 210 21.89 -9.12 -1.93
N LEU A 211 22.03 -9.00 -3.27
CA LEU A 211 22.65 -10.05 -4.09
C LEU A 211 24.08 -10.38 -3.67
N ARG A 212 24.78 -9.39 -3.13
CA ARG A 212 26.14 -9.55 -2.60
C ARG A 212 26.17 -10.21 -1.21
N THR A 213 25.01 -10.52 -0.66
CA THR A 213 24.87 -11.18 0.63
C THR A 213 24.24 -12.56 0.44
N ARG A 214 24.31 -13.42 1.46
CA ARG A 214 23.65 -14.73 1.44
C ARG A 214 22.20 -14.69 1.91
N VAL A 215 21.61 -13.50 2.05
CA VAL A 215 20.21 -13.32 2.47
C VAL A 215 19.30 -13.88 1.39
N ALA A 216 18.51 -14.89 1.75
CA ALA A 216 17.38 -15.34 0.94
C ALA A 216 16.24 -14.32 1.06
N TRP A 217 15.41 -14.19 0.02
CA TRP A 217 14.22 -13.36 0.11
C TRP A 217 13.05 -13.94 -0.67
N ILE A 218 11.85 -13.61 -0.20
CA ILE A 218 10.59 -13.85 -0.90
C ILE A 218 9.89 -12.51 -1.07
N ILE A 219 9.61 -12.14 -2.31
CA ILE A 219 8.83 -10.95 -2.64
C ILE A 219 7.46 -11.37 -3.12
N ALA A 220 6.41 -11.05 -2.37
CA ALA A 220 5.05 -11.13 -2.84
C ALA A 220 4.71 -9.86 -3.62
N THR A 221 4.37 -9.99 -4.89
CA THR A 221 3.95 -8.89 -5.75
C THR A 221 3.00 -9.40 -6.84
N HIS A 222 2.16 -8.52 -7.32
CA HIS A 222 1.30 -8.77 -8.49
C HIS A 222 1.87 -8.13 -9.77
N ARG A 223 3.00 -7.37 -9.66
CA ARG A 223 3.66 -6.67 -10.76
C ARG A 223 5.02 -7.29 -11.05
N THR A 224 5.20 -7.81 -12.25
CA THR A 224 6.47 -8.47 -12.65
C THR A 224 7.61 -7.48 -12.89
N GLU A 225 7.29 -6.26 -13.28
CA GLU A 225 8.25 -5.17 -13.49
C GLU A 225 8.90 -4.66 -12.20
N GLU A 226 8.29 -4.94 -11.05
CA GLU A 226 8.82 -4.57 -9.73
C GLU A 226 9.85 -5.57 -9.18
N VAL A 227 10.01 -6.73 -9.83
CA VAL A 227 10.91 -7.76 -9.35
C VAL A 227 12.36 -7.32 -9.51
N PRO A 228 13.14 -7.26 -8.42
CA PRO A 228 14.55 -6.89 -8.52
C PRO A 228 15.35 -7.95 -9.27
N PRO A 229 16.48 -7.60 -9.87
CA PRO A 229 17.35 -8.57 -10.51
C PRO A 229 17.79 -9.65 -9.52
N GLY A 230 18.11 -10.85 -10.03
CA GLY A 230 18.62 -11.95 -9.23
C GLY A 230 17.55 -12.84 -8.58
N ALA A 231 16.28 -12.70 -8.91
CA ALA A 231 15.28 -13.72 -8.60
C ALA A 231 15.65 -15.06 -9.25
N THR A 232 15.55 -16.15 -8.48
CA THR A 232 15.93 -17.48 -8.93
C THR A 232 14.73 -18.38 -9.18
N HIS A 233 13.65 -18.18 -8.43
CA HIS A 233 12.47 -19.02 -8.44
C HIS A 233 11.20 -18.16 -8.46
N GLY A 234 10.14 -18.70 -9.05
CA GLY A 234 8.80 -18.13 -9.05
C GLY A 234 7.80 -19.09 -8.43
N ALA A 235 6.83 -18.56 -7.71
CA ALA A 235 5.70 -19.27 -7.16
C ALA A 235 4.42 -18.52 -7.54
N ILE A 236 3.41 -19.22 -7.99
CA ILE A 236 2.09 -18.67 -8.32
C ILE A 236 1.09 -19.26 -7.34
N LEU A 237 0.45 -18.39 -6.56
CA LEU A 237 -0.62 -18.74 -5.64
C LEU A 237 -1.97 -18.39 -6.28
N ALA A 238 -2.76 -19.41 -6.58
CA ALA A 238 -4.10 -19.28 -7.14
C ALA A 238 -5.02 -20.30 -6.48
N ASP A 239 -6.23 -19.88 -6.12
CA ASP A 239 -7.26 -20.72 -5.49
C ASP A 239 -6.75 -21.55 -4.29
N GLY A 240 -5.88 -20.92 -3.49
CA GLY A 240 -5.27 -21.54 -2.31
C GLY A 240 -4.18 -22.58 -2.60
N ARG A 241 -3.82 -22.81 -3.86
CA ARG A 241 -2.79 -23.75 -4.30
C ARG A 241 -1.56 -23.03 -4.80
N LEU A 242 -0.38 -23.59 -4.52
CA LEU A 242 0.89 -23.06 -4.95
C LEU A 242 1.48 -23.90 -6.08
N ARG A 243 1.90 -23.21 -7.15
CA ARG A 243 2.69 -23.81 -8.25
C ARG A 243 4.04 -23.13 -8.30
N THR A 244 5.11 -23.88 -8.33
CA THR A 244 6.49 -23.37 -8.35
C THR A 244 7.13 -23.57 -9.71
N ARG A 245 8.04 -22.67 -10.10
CA ARG A 245 8.81 -22.74 -11.35
C ARG A 245 10.17 -22.03 -11.17
N ARG A 246 11.11 -22.25 -12.08
CA ARG A 246 12.27 -21.37 -12.20
C ARG A 246 11.81 -19.98 -12.63
N TRP A 247 12.34 -18.96 -11.99
CA TRP A 247 12.04 -17.60 -12.40
C TRP A 247 12.69 -17.30 -13.75
N ARG A 248 11.90 -16.83 -14.68
CA ARG A 248 12.38 -16.22 -15.91
C ARG A 248 11.87 -14.78 -15.87
N ALA A 249 12.79 -13.83 -15.92
CA ALA A 249 12.38 -12.43 -16.07
C ALA A 249 11.50 -12.33 -17.35
N PRO A 250 10.34 -11.68 -17.28
CA PRO A 250 9.57 -11.44 -18.48
C PRO A 250 10.49 -10.70 -19.47
N ALA A 251 10.54 -11.14 -20.71
CA ALA A 251 11.17 -10.37 -21.77
C ALA A 251 10.57 -8.97 -21.68
N ILE A 252 11.41 -7.95 -21.59
CA ILE A 252 10.96 -6.55 -21.55
C ILE A 252 10.21 -6.35 -22.86
N ALA A 253 8.89 -6.49 -22.80
CA ALA A 253 8.04 -6.28 -23.95
C ALA A 253 8.09 -4.77 -24.25
N ARG A 254 8.93 -4.39 -25.21
CA ARG A 254 8.94 -3.05 -25.86
C ARG A 254 7.56 -2.70 -26.46
N THR A 255 6.59 -3.64 -26.37
CA THR A 255 5.23 -3.56 -26.91
C THR A 255 4.21 -2.86 -25.98
N ALA A 256 4.56 -2.50 -24.75
CA ALA A 256 3.62 -1.76 -23.89
C ALA A 256 3.40 -0.31 -24.35
N ARG A 257 4.34 0.28 -25.12
CA ARG A 257 4.16 1.62 -25.71
C ARG A 257 3.21 1.63 -26.91
N ALA A 258 3.06 0.52 -27.64
CA ALA A 258 2.22 0.46 -28.85
C ALA A 258 0.73 0.22 -28.55
N ARG A 259 0.36 -0.34 -27.39
CA ARG A 259 -1.06 -0.57 -27.03
C ARG A 259 -1.75 0.62 -26.36
N ALA A 260 -0.98 1.59 -25.84
CA ALA A 260 -1.53 2.85 -25.33
C ALA A 260 -1.90 3.81 -26.47
N SER A 261 -1.26 3.71 -27.65
CA SER A 261 -1.53 4.60 -28.79
C SER A 261 -2.72 4.16 -29.66
N ALA A 262 -3.15 2.90 -29.58
CA ALA A 262 -4.22 2.36 -30.43
C ALA A 262 -5.65 2.54 -29.85
N ARG A 263 -5.81 3.07 -28.63
CA ARG A 263 -7.12 3.36 -28.04
C ARG A 263 -7.57 4.82 -28.13
N ASN A 264 -6.77 5.69 -28.73
CA ASN A 264 -7.05 7.13 -28.85
C ASN A 264 -7.69 7.53 -30.19
N GLY A 265 -8.55 6.71 -30.72
CA GLY A 265 -9.25 7.00 -31.98
C GLY A 265 -10.77 7.11 -31.82
N ARG A 266 -11.28 7.99 -30.96
CA ARG A 266 -12.60 8.61 -31.12
C ARG A 266 -12.56 9.96 -30.40
N GLY A 267 -12.72 11.03 -31.14
CA GLY A 267 -12.74 12.40 -30.66
C GLY A 267 -13.75 12.57 -29.51
N ALA A 268 -13.22 12.80 -28.31
CA ALA A 268 -14.02 13.36 -27.24
C ALA A 268 -14.38 14.79 -27.67
N SER A 269 -15.65 15.04 -27.96
CA SER A 269 -16.19 16.40 -28.09
C SER A 269 -15.82 17.16 -26.81
N ALA A 270 -15.39 18.41 -26.97
CA ALA A 270 -15.09 19.31 -25.85
C ALA A 270 -16.22 19.20 -24.82
N PRO A 271 -15.93 19.01 -23.52
CA PRO A 271 -16.97 18.88 -22.51
C PRO A 271 -17.79 20.17 -22.52
N ARG A 272 -19.11 20.03 -22.59
CA ARG A 272 -19.99 21.14 -22.34
C ARG A 272 -19.69 21.65 -20.95
N THR A 273 -19.18 22.88 -20.82
CA THR A 273 -18.88 23.53 -19.55
C THR A 273 -20.17 23.66 -18.76
N GLY A 274 -20.34 22.84 -17.73
CA GLY A 274 -21.42 22.99 -16.75
C GLY A 274 -21.16 24.17 -15.83
N GLY A 275 -22.07 24.43 -14.88
CA GLY A 275 -21.89 25.51 -13.89
C GLY A 275 -20.60 25.36 -13.08
N LEU A 276 -20.06 26.49 -12.60
CA LEU A 276 -18.90 26.54 -11.71
C LEU A 276 -19.18 25.76 -10.41
N LEU A 277 -18.26 24.91 -9.98
CA LEU A 277 -18.32 24.15 -8.72
C LEU A 277 -17.29 24.61 -7.70
N LEU A 278 -16.05 24.82 -8.14
CA LEU A 278 -14.95 25.27 -7.29
C LEU A 278 -14.15 26.37 -8.00
N GLN A 279 -13.81 27.43 -7.26
CA GLN A 279 -12.88 28.46 -7.73
C GLN A 279 -11.80 28.68 -6.69
N ALA A 280 -10.58 28.36 -7.05
CA ALA A 280 -9.39 28.62 -6.25
C ALA A 280 -8.69 29.88 -6.77
N GLN A 281 -8.49 30.86 -5.89
CA GLN A 281 -7.74 32.08 -6.17
C GLN A 281 -6.55 32.15 -5.22
N ARG A 282 -5.33 32.06 -5.75
CA ARG A 282 -4.08 32.02 -4.97
C ARG A 282 -4.12 31.05 -3.79
N LEU A 283 -4.84 29.93 -3.93
CA LEU A 283 -4.98 28.91 -2.90
C LEU A 283 -3.60 28.44 -2.45
N SER A 284 -3.34 28.50 -1.17
CA SER A 284 -2.14 27.92 -0.57
C SER A 284 -2.46 27.29 0.78
N VAL A 285 -1.71 26.25 1.15
CA VAL A 285 -1.93 25.46 2.38
C VAL A 285 -0.61 25.30 3.13
N TRP A 286 -0.68 25.44 4.44
CA TRP A 286 0.45 25.26 5.33
C TRP A 286 0.27 24.03 6.22
N HIS A 287 1.34 23.29 6.43
CA HIS A 287 1.47 22.28 7.47
C HIS A 287 2.53 22.74 8.49
N GLY A 288 2.08 23.24 9.61
CA GLY A 288 2.97 23.90 10.58
C GLY A 288 3.69 25.08 9.93
N ARG A 289 5.02 25.03 9.88
CA ARG A 289 5.86 26.09 9.27
C ARG A 289 6.17 25.86 7.79
N GLN A 290 5.77 24.74 7.22
CA GLN A 290 6.05 24.40 5.82
C GLN A 290 4.85 24.66 4.93
N ARG A 291 5.04 25.40 3.83
CA ARG A 291 4.01 25.60 2.82
C ARG A 291 3.93 24.34 1.95
N ALA A 292 2.92 23.51 2.20
CA ALA A 292 2.71 22.25 1.51
C ALA A 292 2.14 22.43 0.09
N VAL A 293 1.32 23.49 -0.09
CA VAL A 293 0.81 23.91 -1.42
C VAL A 293 1.09 25.40 -1.57
N LYS A 294 1.88 25.79 -2.58
CA LYS A 294 2.17 27.17 -2.94
C LYS A 294 0.98 27.78 -3.69
N PRO A 295 0.87 29.12 -3.77
CA PRO A 295 -0.28 29.77 -4.39
C PRO A 295 -0.56 29.26 -5.80
N LEU A 296 -1.80 28.78 -6.04
CA LEU A 296 -2.30 28.40 -7.36
C LEU A 296 -3.74 28.85 -7.54
N SER A 297 -4.14 29.09 -8.79
CA SER A 297 -5.50 29.50 -9.16
C SER A 297 -6.03 28.60 -10.24
N PHE A 298 -7.27 28.14 -10.12
CA PHE A 298 -7.98 27.34 -11.11
C PHE A 298 -9.48 27.31 -10.82
N GLU A 299 -10.24 26.88 -11.81
CA GLU A 299 -11.68 26.71 -11.72
C GLU A 299 -12.06 25.29 -12.13
N VAL A 300 -13.05 24.73 -11.45
CA VAL A 300 -13.60 23.41 -11.74
C VAL A 300 -15.07 23.54 -12.06
N HIS A 301 -15.49 23.06 -13.23
CA HIS A 301 -16.86 23.10 -13.68
C HIS A 301 -17.52 21.72 -13.62
N ALA A 302 -18.84 21.69 -13.59
CA ALA A 302 -19.60 20.46 -13.52
C ALA A 302 -19.34 19.55 -14.73
N GLY A 303 -19.09 18.27 -14.46
CA GLY A 303 -18.80 17.25 -15.47
C GLY A 303 -17.32 17.11 -15.85
N GLU A 304 -16.44 18.04 -15.44
CA GLU A 304 -15.03 17.94 -15.70
C GLU A 304 -14.34 16.78 -14.95
N CYS A 305 -13.26 16.30 -15.52
CA CYS A 305 -12.38 15.30 -14.89
C CYS A 305 -10.96 15.85 -14.77
N TRP A 306 -10.55 16.13 -13.54
CA TRP A 306 -9.25 16.69 -13.19
C TRP A 306 -8.32 15.63 -12.60
N VAL A 307 -7.07 15.64 -13.02
CA VAL A 307 -6.03 14.81 -12.39
C VAL A 307 -4.92 15.69 -11.83
N ILE A 308 -4.68 15.55 -10.53
CA ILE A 308 -3.55 16.17 -9.82
C ILE A 308 -2.43 15.15 -9.78
N HIS A 309 -1.30 15.42 -10.44
CA HIS A 309 -0.20 14.49 -10.52
C HIS A 309 1.14 15.12 -10.08
N GLY A 310 2.13 14.28 -9.86
CA GLY A 310 3.46 14.67 -9.39
C GLY A 310 4.03 13.66 -8.40
N PRO A 311 5.30 13.79 -8.01
CA PRO A 311 5.96 12.88 -7.08
C PRO A 311 5.28 12.85 -5.70
N ASN A 312 5.59 11.81 -4.91
CA ASN A 312 5.10 11.75 -3.53
C ASN A 312 5.64 12.93 -2.73
N GLY A 313 4.81 13.47 -1.81
CA GLY A 313 5.15 14.67 -1.05
C GLY A 313 5.03 15.99 -1.83
N SER A 314 4.54 15.98 -3.07
CA SER A 314 4.36 17.22 -3.85
C SER A 314 3.15 18.07 -3.45
N GLY A 315 2.31 17.60 -2.50
CA GLY A 315 1.15 18.35 -2.02
C GLY A 315 -0.20 17.91 -2.60
N LYS A 316 -0.29 16.82 -3.37
CA LYS A 316 -1.53 16.33 -4.02
C LYS A 316 -2.67 16.08 -3.02
N SER A 317 -2.41 15.24 -2.01
CA SER A 317 -3.39 14.91 -0.96
C SER A 317 -3.76 16.14 -0.13
N THR A 318 -2.81 17.04 0.11
CA THR A 318 -3.04 18.31 0.81
C THR A 318 -3.98 19.22 0.00
N LEU A 319 -3.76 19.31 -1.32
CA LEU A 319 -4.65 20.08 -2.19
C LEU A 319 -6.06 19.48 -2.20
N LEU A 320 -6.21 18.16 -2.36
CA LEU A 320 -7.52 17.49 -2.27
C LEU A 320 -8.20 17.71 -0.92
N GLY A 321 -7.46 17.61 0.19
CA GLY A 321 -7.98 17.88 1.53
C GLY A 321 -8.43 19.33 1.70
N ALA A 322 -7.72 20.30 1.13
CA ALA A 322 -8.12 21.70 1.13
C ALA A 322 -9.39 21.93 0.32
N LEU A 323 -9.53 21.29 -0.85
CA LEU A 323 -10.76 21.36 -1.65
C LEU A 323 -11.96 20.80 -0.88
N TYR A 324 -11.76 19.72 -0.13
CA TYR A 324 -12.78 19.13 0.75
C TYR A 324 -13.08 19.98 1.99
N GLY A 325 -12.11 20.77 2.46
CA GLY A 325 -12.21 21.59 3.66
C GLY A 325 -11.58 21.02 4.92
N GLU A 326 -10.68 20.02 4.79
CA GLU A 326 -9.88 19.50 5.91
C GLU A 326 -8.75 20.43 6.32
N TYR A 327 -8.17 21.14 5.34
CA TYR A 327 -7.09 22.08 5.58
C TYR A 327 -7.55 23.50 5.29
N PRO A 328 -7.23 24.45 6.18
CA PRO A 328 -7.53 25.84 5.95
C PRO A 328 -6.70 26.40 4.78
N VAL A 329 -7.31 27.23 3.97
CA VAL A 329 -6.62 28.03 2.96
C VAL A 329 -5.95 29.22 3.67
N ALA A 330 -4.70 29.52 3.30
CA ALA A 330 -4.01 30.67 3.87
C ALA A 330 -4.74 31.99 3.55
N ALA A 331 -4.65 32.97 4.45
CA ALA A 331 -5.35 34.25 4.36
C ALA A 331 -5.11 35.02 3.04
N SER A 332 -3.96 34.80 2.38
CA SER A 332 -3.63 35.38 1.08
C SER A 332 -4.35 34.76 -0.13
N GLY A 333 -5.11 33.69 0.09
CA GLY A 333 -5.83 32.95 -0.95
C GLY A 333 -7.30 32.79 -0.61
N ARG A 334 -8.09 32.40 -1.62
CA ARG A 334 -9.52 32.16 -1.46
C ARG A 334 -9.93 30.86 -2.16
N LEU A 335 -10.83 30.12 -1.56
CA LEU A 335 -11.51 28.98 -2.17
C LEU A 335 -13.01 29.17 -2.08
N LEU A 336 -13.64 29.42 -3.22
CA LEU A 336 -15.08 29.48 -3.36
C LEU A 336 -15.58 28.06 -3.70
N ARG A 337 -16.60 27.60 -2.99
CA ARG A 337 -17.36 26.40 -3.27
C ARG A 337 -18.73 26.84 -3.78
N ALA A 338 -18.92 26.76 -5.10
CA ALA A 338 -20.13 27.28 -5.74
C ALA A 338 -21.35 26.42 -5.44
N GLY A 339 -22.53 27.04 -5.42
CA GLY A 339 -23.80 26.40 -5.13
C GLY A 339 -24.44 26.95 -3.85
N ARG A 340 -25.69 26.55 -3.60
CA ARG A 340 -26.43 26.96 -2.39
C ARG A 340 -25.97 26.11 -1.20
N HIS A 341 -24.86 26.51 -0.58
CA HIS A 341 -24.31 25.87 0.64
C HIS A 341 -24.35 26.90 1.77
N ALA A 342 -25.11 26.60 2.81
CA ALA A 342 -25.11 27.42 4.03
C ALA A 342 -23.85 27.22 4.85
N THR A 343 -23.27 26.00 4.84
CA THR A 343 -22.12 25.62 5.64
C THR A 343 -21.14 24.73 4.86
N LEU A 344 -19.93 24.58 5.37
CA LEU A 344 -18.96 23.60 4.86
C LEU A 344 -19.52 22.17 4.92
N ALA A 345 -20.27 21.83 5.96
CA ALA A 345 -20.89 20.52 6.11
C ALA A 345 -21.91 20.23 4.99
N ASP A 346 -22.66 21.24 4.54
CA ASP A 346 -23.61 21.09 3.42
C ASP A 346 -22.88 20.83 2.10
N PHE A 347 -21.74 21.50 1.88
CA PHE A 347 -20.87 21.21 0.75
C PHE A 347 -20.35 19.77 0.82
N GLN A 348 -19.81 19.35 1.98
CA GLN A 348 -19.24 18.02 2.16
C GLN A 348 -20.25 16.89 1.93
N ARG A 349 -21.54 17.11 2.21
CA ARG A 349 -22.62 16.15 1.89
C ARG A 349 -22.78 15.89 0.39
N ARG A 350 -22.31 16.78 -0.46
CA ARG A 350 -22.36 16.65 -1.93
C ARG A 350 -21.06 16.13 -2.53
N VAL A 351 -20.06 15.86 -1.68
CA VAL A 351 -18.73 15.42 -2.09
C VAL A 351 -18.50 13.99 -1.64
N GLY A 352 -18.30 13.08 -2.58
CA GLY A 352 -17.81 11.74 -2.30
C GLY A 352 -16.29 11.75 -2.15
N ARG A 353 -15.76 10.97 -1.21
CA ARG A 353 -14.33 10.91 -0.98
C ARG A 353 -13.83 9.49 -0.83
N VAL A 354 -12.67 9.21 -1.47
CA VAL A 354 -11.90 7.97 -1.29
C VAL A 354 -10.45 8.36 -1.04
N SER A 355 -9.92 8.02 0.14
CA SER A 355 -8.52 8.28 0.49
C SER A 355 -7.97 7.21 1.44
N PRO A 356 -6.63 7.04 1.52
CA PRO A 356 -6.00 6.15 2.49
C PRO A 356 -6.30 6.55 3.94
N GLN A 357 -6.34 7.87 4.23
CA GLN A 357 -6.62 8.40 5.56
C GLN A 357 -8.05 8.06 6.00
N LEU A 358 -9.02 8.22 5.10
CA LEU A 358 -10.40 7.82 5.36
C LEU A 358 -10.48 6.30 5.66
N GLN A 359 -9.77 5.48 4.90
CA GLN A 359 -9.73 4.04 5.12
C GLN A 359 -9.18 3.68 6.50
N ALA A 360 -8.14 4.37 6.94
CA ALA A 360 -7.51 4.13 8.25
C ALA A 360 -8.41 4.57 9.43
N ALA A 361 -9.23 5.61 9.23
CA ALA A 361 -10.12 6.17 10.25
C ALA A 361 -11.41 5.36 10.47
N LEU A 362 -11.78 4.45 9.56
CA LEU A 362 -13.02 3.69 9.65
C LEU A 362 -12.94 2.58 10.71
N PRO A 363 -14.03 2.36 11.50
CA PRO A 363 -14.09 1.31 12.50
C PRO A 363 -13.90 -0.08 11.88
N ARG A 364 -12.91 -0.82 12.35
CA ARG A 364 -12.58 -2.14 11.82
C ARG A 364 -13.66 -3.19 12.05
N ALA A 365 -14.45 -3.04 13.12
CA ALA A 365 -15.54 -3.96 13.50
C ALA A 365 -16.83 -3.70 12.71
N ALA A 366 -17.03 -2.49 12.15
CA ALA A 366 -18.21 -2.15 11.35
C ALA A 366 -18.32 -3.06 10.13
N THR A 367 -19.55 -3.47 9.77
CA THR A 367 -19.76 -4.22 8.53
C THR A 367 -19.52 -3.34 7.29
N ALA A 368 -19.26 -3.95 6.14
CA ALA A 368 -19.14 -3.20 4.89
C ALA A 368 -20.45 -2.43 4.58
N LEU A 369 -21.61 -3.01 4.92
CA LEU A 369 -22.90 -2.34 4.79
C LEU A 369 -22.96 -1.08 5.67
N ASP A 370 -22.61 -1.21 6.97
CA ASP A 370 -22.63 -0.09 7.92
C ASP A 370 -21.64 0.99 7.52
N THR A 371 -20.47 0.58 7.02
CA THR A 371 -19.47 1.50 6.48
C THR A 371 -20.06 2.35 5.35
N VAL A 372 -20.85 1.75 4.44
CA VAL A 372 -21.49 2.48 3.34
C VAL A 372 -22.64 3.35 3.84
N VAL A 373 -23.46 2.88 4.79
CA VAL A 373 -24.50 3.69 5.44
C VAL A 373 -23.90 4.90 6.16
N GLY A 374 -22.74 4.73 6.81
CA GLY A 374 -21.98 5.84 7.38
C GLY A 374 -21.63 6.92 6.35
N GLY A 375 -21.56 6.59 5.06
CA GLY A 375 -21.46 7.55 3.96
C GLY A 375 -22.70 8.42 3.80
N LEU A 376 -23.90 7.85 3.93
CA LEU A 376 -25.17 8.61 3.91
C LEU A 376 -25.27 9.58 5.10
N ARG A 377 -24.87 9.11 6.27
CA ARG A 377 -24.94 9.87 7.53
C ARG A 377 -23.73 10.80 7.76
N GLN A 378 -22.73 10.75 6.90
CA GLN A 378 -21.46 11.49 7.03
C GLN A 378 -20.75 11.21 8.37
N CYS A 379 -20.77 9.95 8.84
CA CYS A 379 -20.14 9.52 10.08
C CYS A 379 -19.20 8.34 9.84
N PHE A 380 -18.24 8.12 10.73
CA PHE A 380 -17.31 6.98 10.64
C PHE A 380 -17.93 5.70 11.19
N GLY A 381 -18.76 5.77 12.24
CA GLY A 381 -19.46 4.65 12.84
C GLY A 381 -20.95 4.98 13.06
N LEU A 382 -21.80 3.96 13.04
CA LEU A 382 -23.22 4.13 13.25
C LEU A 382 -23.54 4.12 14.75
N LEU A 383 -24.24 5.14 15.25
CA LEU A 383 -24.75 5.22 16.61
C LEU A 383 -26.09 4.48 16.77
N ALA A 384 -26.81 4.29 15.67
CA ALA A 384 -28.10 3.61 15.63
C ALA A 384 -28.17 2.69 14.41
N PRO A 385 -28.89 1.56 14.48
CA PRO A 385 -29.09 0.65 13.35
C PRO A 385 -29.62 1.37 12.11
N PRO A 386 -29.21 0.98 10.91
CA PRO A 386 -29.69 1.59 9.68
C PRO A 386 -31.15 1.22 9.38
N GLY A 387 -31.93 2.17 8.89
CA GLY A 387 -33.30 1.94 8.41
C GLY A 387 -33.36 1.12 7.12
N ALA A 388 -34.53 0.66 6.73
CA ALA A 388 -34.72 -0.16 5.53
C ALA A 388 -34.28 0.57 4.24
N ARG A 389 -34.60 1.87 4.10
CA ARG A 389 -34.21 2.71 2.96
C ARG A 389 -32.69 2.88 2.88
N GLU A 390 -32.02 3.11 4.00
CA GLU A 390 -30.56 3.25 4.06
C GLU A 390 -29.84 1.93 3.69
N ARG A 391 -30.35 0.79 4.20
CA ARG A 391 -29.84 -0.53 3.83
C ARG A 391 -30.00 -0.80 2.33
N ALA A 392 -31.14 -0.42 1.74
CA ALA A 392 -31.38 -0.60 0.30
C ALA A 392 -30.42 0.27 -0.54
N ALA A 393 -30.23 1.54 -0.17
CA ALA A 393 -29.30 2.44 -0.82
C ALA A 393 -27.85 1.92 -0.73
N ALA A 394 -27.42 1.49 0.46
CA ALA A 394 -26.08 0.94 0.67
C ALA A 394 -25.86 -0.35 -0.12
N ARG A 395 -26.80 -1.28 -0.15
CA ARG A 395 -26.72 -2.50 -0.99
C ARG A 395 -26.63 -2.18 -2.48
N ASN A 396 -27.36 -1.17 -2.94
CA ASN A 396 -27.26 -0.74 -4.33
C ASN A 396 -25.88 -0.15 -4.66
N ALA A 397 -25.34 0.70 -3.79
CA ALA A 397 -23.98 1.24 -3.94
C ALA A 397 -22.91 0.12 -3.92
N LEU A 398 -23.02 -0.85 -3.02
CA LEU A 398 -22.13 -2.02 -2.96
C LEU A 398 -22.21 -2.85 -4.25
N ARG A 399 -23.43 -3.05 -4.80
CA ARG A 399 -23.61 -3.79 -6.07
C ARG A 399 -22.90 -3.09 -7.22
N ARG A 400 -23.03 -1.76 -7.32
CA ARG A 400 -22.35 -0.95 -8.36
C ARG A 400 -20.82 -1.05 -8.28
N CYS A 401 -20.27 -1.26 -7.10
CA CYS A 401 -18.83 -1.46 -6.87
C CYS A 401 -18.41 -2.93 -6.82
N ALA A 402 -19.25 -3.86 -7.27
CA ALA A 402 -19.01 -5.32 -7.22
C ALA A 402 -18.59 -5.82 -5.81
N ALA A 403 -19.21 -5.27 -4.75
CA ALA A 403 -18.87 -5.53 -3.34
C ALA A 403 -20.08 -5.99 -2.51
N LEU A 404 -21.20 -6.37 -3.14
CA LEU A 404 -22.41 -6.76 -2.42
C LEU A 404 -22.20 -8.03 -1.58
N ASP A 405 -21.37 -8.95 -2.05
CA ASP A 405 -20.96 -10.18 -1.35
C ASP A 405 -20.20 -9.90 -0.04
N LEU A 406 -19.71 -8.69 0.13
CA LEU A 406 -18.96 -8.25 1.31
C LEU A 406 -19.86 -7.58 2.37
N ALA A 407 -21.14 -7.34 2.09
CA ALA A 407 -22.02 -6.49 2.89
C ALA A 407 -22.03 -6.83 4.40
N ALA A 408 -22.06 -8.11 4.75
CA ALA A 408 -22.07 -8.58 6.16
C ALA A 408 -20.68 -8.74 6.77
N ARG A 409 -19.60 -8.53 6.00
CA ARG A 409 -18.24 -8.73 6.52
C ARG A 409 -17.74 -7.50 7.25
N ALA A 410 -17.03 -7.73 8.35
CA ALA A 410 -16.36 -6.67 9.10
C ALA A 410 -15.28 -6.00 8.22
N PHE A 411 -15.24 -4.67 8.17
CA PHE A 411 -14.34 -3.88 7.31
C PHE A 411 -12.87 -4.24 7.54
N GLY A 412 -12.47 -4.46 8.79
CA GLY A 412 -11.10 -4.86 9.14
C GLY A 412 -10.66 -6.25 8.67
N THR A 413 -11.60 -7.09 8.18
CA THR A 413 -11.30 -8.43 7.63
C THR A 413 -11.18 -8.43 6.10
N LEU A 414 -11.46 -7.30 5.47
CA LEU A 414 -11.41 -7.15 4.02
C LEU A 414 -9.96 -7.06 3.52
N SER A 415 -9.70 -7.62 2.34
CA SER A 415 -8.44 -7.32 1.65
C SER A 415 -8.40 -5.85 1.23
N TYR A 416 -7.21 -5.33 0.94
CA TYR A 416 -7.03 -3.94 0.51
C TYR A 416 -7.95 -3.57 -0.67
N GLY A 417 -8.02 -4.40 -1.71
CA GLY A 417 -8.89 -4.18 -2.87
C GLY A 417 -10.38 -4.28 -2.53
N GLN A 418 -10.78 -5.20 -1.61
CA GLN A 418 -12.15 -5.30 -1.12
C GLN A 418 -12.55 -4.05 -0.32
N ALA A 419 -11.69 -3.61 0.59
CA ALA A 419 -11.90 -2.38 1.36
C ALA A 419 -12.03 -1.16 0.43
N ARG A 420 -11.22 -1.08 -0.63
CA ARG A 420 -11.31 -0.01 -1.64
C ARG A 420 -12.66 0.00 -2.35
N ARG A 421 -13.18 -1.15 -2.78
CA ARG A 421 -14.51 -1.24 -3.40
C ARG A 421 -15.62 -0.77 -2.45
N VAL A 422 -15.52 -1.10 -1.16
CA VAL A 422 -16.45 -0.62 -0.12
C VAL A 422 -16.35 0.90 0.07
N LEU A 423 -15.13 1.47 0.03
CA LEU A 423 -14.93 2.93 0.09
C LEU A 423 -15.52 3.65 -1.12
N PHE A 424 -15.38 3.08 -2.32
CA PHE A 424 -16.07 3.63 -3.50
C PHE A 424 -17.58 3.58 -3.32
N ALA A 425 -18.14 2.47 -2.82
CA ALA A 425 -19.57 2.38 -2.53
C ALA A 425 -20.02 3.43 -1.50
N ARG A 426 -19.22 3.65 -0.43
CA ARG A 426 -19.43 4.68 0.58
C ARG A 426 -19.44 6.08 -0.03
N ALA A 427 -18.51 6.39 -0.93
CA ALA A 427 -18.45 7.69 -1.59
C ALA A 427 -19.61 7.92 -2.58
N LEU A 428 -20.06 6.86 -3.24
CA LEU A 428 -21.08 6.93 -4.29
C LEU A 428 -22.53 6.80 -3.79
N VAL A 429 -22.75 6.38 -2.54
CA VAL A 429 -24.10 6.19 -1.98
C VAL A 429 -24.89 7.48 -1.94
N LEU A 430 -24.22 8.63 -1.80
CA LEU A 430 -24.81 9.97 -1.81
C LEU A 430 -25.11 10.52 -3.21
N ARG A 431 -24.69 9.82 -4.29
CA ARG A 431 -24.72 10.36 -5.66
C ARG A 431 -24.05 11.74 -5.73
N PRO A 432 -22.77 11.84 -5.38
CA PRO A 432 -22.10 13.12 -5.18
C PRO A 432 -21.99 13.92 -6.50
N ALA A 433 -22.04 15.26 -6.40
CA ALA A 433 -21.74 16.16 -7.51
C ALA A 433 -20.24 16.19 -7.82
N ILE A 434 -19.39 16.05 -6.79
CA ILE A 434 -17.93 16.00 -6.88
C ILE A 434 -17.42 14.71 -6.22
N LEU A 435 -16.51 14.01 -6.88
CA LEU A 435 -15.83 12.83 -6.33
C LEU A 435 -14.33 13.11 -6.22
N LEU A 436 -13.83 13.15 -4.99
CA LEU A 436 -12.41 13.34 -4.67
C LEU A 436 -11.75 11.99 -4.43
N LEU A 437 -10.72 11.69 -5.23
CA LEU A 437 -10.03 10.41 -5.24
C LEU A 437 -8.54 10.62 -4.93
N ASP A 438 -8.09 10.20 -3.76
CA ASP A 438 -6.69 10.27 -3.38
C ASP A 438 -6.04 8.90 -3.48
N GLU A 439 -5.18 8.71 -4.50
CA GLU A 439 -4.52 7.44 -4.81
C GLU A 439 -5.49 6.23 -4.77
N ALA A 440 -6.70 6.43 -5.28
CA ALA A 440 -7.80 5.51 -5.07
C ALA A 440 -7.62 4.17 -5.80
N LEU A 441 -6.87 4.14 -6.90
CA LEU A 441 -6.61 2.93 -7.71
C LEU A 441 -5.23 2.31 -7.42
N THR A 442 -4.39 2.99 -6.65
CA THR A 442 -3.04 2.53 -6.32
C THR A 442 -3.07 1.29 -5.43
N GLY A 443 -2.24 0.30 -5.72
CA GLY A 443 -2.13 -0.95 -4.94
C GLY A 443 -3.24 -1.96 -5.18
N LEU A 444 -4.07 -1.75 -6.17
CA LEU A 444 -5.09 -2.71 -6.59
C LEU A 444 -4.53 -3.72 -7.60
N ASP A 445 -5.04 -4.96 -7.54
CA ASP A 445 -4.81 -5.93 -8.61
C ASP A 445 -5.42 -5.46 -9.94
N ALA A 446 -4.93 -6.02 -11.04
CA ALA A 446 -5.33 -5.61 -12.38
C ALA A 446 -6.86 -5.71 -12.61
N ARG A 447 -7.51 -6.76 -12.07
CA ARG A 447 -8.96 -6.98 -12.23
C ARG A 447 -9.76 -5.94 -11.47
N THR A 448 -9.44 -5.72 -10.20
CA THR A 448 -10.13 -4.72 -9.34
C THR A 448 -9.89 -3.31 -9.89
N ARG A 449 -8.65 -3.00 -10.31
CA ARG A 449 -8.33 -1.70 -10.93
C ARG A 449 -9.12 -1.47 -12.20
N ALA A 450 -9.16 -2.45 -13.12
CA ALA A 450 -9.93 -2.34 -14.36
C ALA A 450 -11.42 -2.15 -14.11
N ALA A 451 -12.01 -2.85 -13.12
CA ALA A 451 -13.42 -2.70 -12.77
C ALA A 451 -13.74 -1.29 -12.22
N LEU A 452 -12.88 -0.75 -11.34
CA LEU A 452 -13.07 0.59 -10.79
C LEU A 452 -12.78 1.70 -11.83
N ALA A 453 -11.78 1.51 -12.70
CA ALA A 453 -11.54 2.43 -13.83
C ALA A 453 -12.74 2.45 -14.78
N ALA A 454 -13.31 1.29 -15.13
CA ALA A 454 -14.53 1.21 -15.94
C ALA A 454 -15.73 1.89 -15.26
N LEU A 455 -15.84 1.82 -13.93
CA LEU A 455 -16.86 2.54 -13.17
C LEU A 455 -16.68 4.07 -13.28
N LEU A 456 -15.43 4.56 -13.21
CA LEU A 456 -15.12 6.00 -13.30
C LEU A 456 -15.37 6.55 -14.70
N ASP A 457 -15.17 5.75 -15.74
CA ASP A 457 -15.41 6.13 -17.14
C ASP A 457 -16.84 5.80 -17.60
N GLY A 458 -17.61 5.07 -16.77
CA GLY A 458 -18.94 4.59 -17.11
C GLY A 458 -20.04 5.66 -17.05
N PRO A 459 -21.20 5.38 -17.68
CA PRO A 459 -22.30 6.31 -17.78
C PRO A 459 -22.87 6.72 -16.42
N THR A 460 -22.70 5.87 -15.42
CA THR A 460 -23.16 6.13 -14.05
C THR A 460 -22.55 7.39 -13.43
N LEU A 461 -21.30 7.72 -13.79
CA LEU A 461 -20.56 8.87 -13.28
C LEU A 461 -20.30 9.94 -14.35
N ALA A 462 -20.97 9.85 -15.51
CA ALA A 462 -20.76 10.78 -16.63
C ALA A 462 -20.98 12.25 -16.24
N HIS A 463 -21.92 12.52 -15.33
CA HIS A 463 -22.22 13.87 -14.84
C HIS A 463 -21.55 14.21 -13.51
N THR A 464 -20.81 13.26 -12.90
CA THR A 464 -20.07 13.51 -11.66
C THR A 464 -18.72 14.13 -12.02
N THR A 465 -18.41 15.26 -11.43
CA THR A 465 -17.09 15.89 -11.55
C THR A 465 -16.08 15.07 -10.76
N LEU A 466 -14.97 14.68 -11.39
CA LEU A 466 -13.89 13.92 -10.76
C LEU A 466 -12.69 14.82 -10.51
N ILE A 467 -12.11 14.73 -9.31
CA ILE A 467 -10.79 15.29 -9.02
C ILE A 467 -9.96 14.19 -8.39
N MET A 468 -8.98 13.70 -9.12
CA MET A 468 -8.18 12.54 -8.74
C MET A 468 -6.72 12.92 -8.53
N ALA A 469 -6.13 12.53 -7.39
CA ALA A 469 -4.68 12.54 -7.22
C ALA A 469 -4.13 11.15 -7.58
N SER A 470 -3.21 11.11 -8.53
CA SER A 470 -2.45 9.91 -8.89
C SER A 470 -1.07 10.28 -9.43
N HIS A 471 -0.08 9.43 -9.14
CA HIS A 471 1.25 9.55 -9.72
C HIS A 471 1.46 8.58 -10.90
N HIS A 472 0.44 7.77 -11.25
CA HIS A 472 0.44 6.82 -12.34
C HIS A 472 -0.47 7.26 -13.46
N ARG A 473 0.08 7.50 -14.64
CA ARG A 473 -0.69 7.95 -15.81
C ARG A 473 -1.63 6.87 -16.35
N ASP A 474 -1.31 5.60 -16.14
CA ASP A 474 -2.15 4.44 -16.49
C ASP A 474 -3.39 4.27 -15.60
N GLU A 475 -3.46 5.00 -14.49
CA GLU A 475 -4.63 5.05 -13.59
C GLU A 475 -5.62 6.16 -13.94
N TRP A 476 -5.27 7.06 -14.88
CA TRP A 476 -6.11 8.19 -15.20
C TRP A 476 -7.38 7.73 -15.93
N PRO A 477 -8.56 8.26 -15.56
CA PRO A 477 -9.78 8.03 -16.30
C PRO A 477 -9.63 8.45 -17.75
N ALA A 478 -10.21 7.67 -18.69
CA ALA A 478 -10.15 7.99 -20.13
C ALA A 478 -10.76 9.35 -20.46
N ARG A 479 -11.75 9.79 -19.65
CA ARG A 479 -12.42 11.08 -19.76
C ARG A 479 -11.68 12.26 -19.14
N THR A 480 -10.42 12.09 -18.70
CA THR A 480 -9.63 13.17 -18.09
C THR A 480 -9.53 14.36 -19.04
N SER A 481 -10.01 15.52 -18.59
CA SER A 481 -10.04 16.77 -19.37
C SER A 481 -8.97 17.76 -18.93
N HIS A 482 -8.63 17.79 -17.64
CA HIS A 482 -7.71 18.78 -17.05
C HIS A 482 -6.68 18.11 -16.16
N GLU A 483 -5.52 18.77 -16.01
CA GLU A 483 -4.47 18.30 -15.14
C GLU A 483 -3.84 19.43 -14.30
N ILE A 484 -3.35 19.08 -13.12
CA ILE A 484 -2.49 19.92 -12.28
C ILE A 484 -1.20 19.15 -12.02
N GLU A 485 -0.08 19.63 -12.55
CA GLU A 485 1.23 19.06 -12.23
C GLU A 485 1.81 19.77 -11.00
N LEU A 486 2.04 19.02 -9.90
CA LEU A 486 2.63 19.54 -8.67
C LEU A 486 4.06 19.03 -8.48
N ARG A 487 5.00 19.95 -8.15
CA ARG A 487 6.37 19.61 -7.72
C ARG A 487 6.77 20.46 -6.52
N ALA A 488 7.10 19.83 -5.40
CA ALA A 488 7.48 20.52 -4.15
C ALA A 488 6.48 21.63 -3.76
N GLY A 489 5.20 21.31 -3.80
CA GLY A 489 4.10 22.24 -3.48
C GLY A 489 3.76 23.26 -4.56
N GLN A 490 4.56 23.38 -5.62
CA GLN A 490 4.36 24.35 -6.69
C GLN A 490 3.66 23.70 -7.89
N ALA A 491 2.63 24.35 -8.41
CA ALA A 491 2.02 23.97 -9.68
C ALA A 491 2.97 24.34 -10.83
N ARG A 492 3.29 23.36 -11.66
CA ARG A 492 4.08 23.52 -12.90
C ARG A 492 3.19 23.65 -14.12
N HIS A 493 2.01 23.06 -14.03
CA HIS A 493 0.98 23.19 -15.03
C HIS A 493 -0.40 23.14 -14.36
N VAL A 494 -1.32 23.91 -14.87
CA VAL A 494 -2.75 23.93 -14.50
C VAL A 494 -3.56 24.20 -15.74
N GLY A 495 -4.43 23.30 -16.14
CA GLY A 495 -5.29 23.46 -17.33
C GLY A 495 -5.61 22.15 -18.03
N THR A 496 -5.93 22.24 -19.31
CA THR A 496 -6.23 21.05 -20.13
C THR A 496 -5.06 20.09 -20.21
N VAL A 497 -5.38 18.78 -20.30
CA VAL A 497 -4.36 17.71 -20.38
C VAL A 497 -3.40 17.94 -21.55
N ARG A 498 -2.10 17.98 -21.26
CA ARG A 498 -1.06 18.01 -22.29
C ARG A 498 -1.00 16.65 -22.97
N ARG A 499 -1.31 16.60 -24.26
CA ARG A 499 -1.05 15.41 -25.07
C ARG A 499 0.45 15.21 -25.19
N PRO A 500 0.98 13.97 -25.02
CA PRO A 500 2.41 13.69 -25.15
C PRO A 500 2.90 13.92 -26.59
#